data_62d767724c4d54341ffa2b5b6371ebcc
#
_entry.id   62d767724c4d54341ffa2b5b6371ebcc
#
_cell.length_a   1.000
_cell.length_b   1.000
_cell.length_c   1.000
_cell.angle_alpha   90.00
_cell.angle_beta   90.00
_cell.angle_gamma   90.00
#
_symmetry.space_group_name_H-M   'P 1'
#
loop_
_entity.id
_entity.type
_entity.pdbx_description
1 polymer ?
#
loop_
_entity_poly.entity_id
_entity_poly.type
_entity_poly.pdbx_seq_one_letter_code
_entity_poly.pdbx_strand_id
1 'polypeptide(L)'
;MKMKITLSLTLGALAWAAPLCAEEAPAVHMANGIKIGEVTTDSAIVWTRLTRHPERNVDGKPFPKNVNKERKSQAVEDRAAMEGSVPGVAGEMRVGIRPSGGDAPVKYTDWKAVAAKGDFTCQFPLGDLQSGIAYSVVAQGRSAGRSTPSCSVDGSFRTAPNAETPAHVRFTVVTGQDYPRRDDPANGHKIYPLMQKLDPDFFVHTGDIEYYDKPQPYADNLELARFKWNRLYAMPFQRDFHNRTASYFMKDDHDTLKNDCWPGQNYGDLTWQQGLALFPEQVPMGKKTYRTVRWGKDLQVWFVEGRDFRSANNMPDGPKKTIWGEEQKRWFFETVRKSEATFRILISPTPVVGPDRGKKNDNHANEGFTHEGDALRKFIGSQKNMFVVCGDRHWQYASLDAKTGVREYSCGPTTDKHATGFSMKNRSEMHQYLKIKGGFLRVDVDRVDGKPQVTFRHHGTDGKILNEDIQHED
;
A
#
# COMPACT_ATOMS: atom_id res chain seq x y z
N MET A 1 -53.11 -55.56 68.11
CA MET A 1 -52.89 -55.25 66.74
C MET A 1 -52.31 -53.81 66.71
N LYS A 2 -50.98 -53.70 66.63
CA LYS A 2 -50.27 -52.40 66.66
C LYS A 2 -49.84 -51.98 65.22
N MET A 3 -50.44 -50.92 64.75
CA MET A 3 -50.18 -50.37 63.45
C MET A 3 -48.95 -49.43 63.54
N LYS A 4 -47.88 -49.72 62.81
CA LYS A 4 -46.70 -48.83 62.68
C LYS A 4 -46.91 -47.91 61.48
N ILE A 5 -46.92 -46.61 61.71
CA ILE A 5 -46.91 -45.59 60.67
C ILE A 5 -45.47 -45.25 60.42
N THR A 6 -44.98 -45.45 59.17
CA THR A 6 -43.65 -45.04 58.69
C THR A 6 -43.78 -43.71 58.02
N LEU A 7 -43.10 -42.69 58.55
CA LEU A 7 -43.03 -41.32 57.95
C LEU A 7 -41.77 -41.26 57.03
N SER A 8 -41.99 -41.12 55.77
CA SER A 8 -40.89 -40.89 54.81
C SER A 8 -40.62 -39.37 54.65
N LEU A 9 -39.46 -38.92 55.07
CA LEU A 9 -38.97 -37.56 54.78
C LEU A 9 -38.29 -37.55 53.38
N THR A 10 -38.86 -36.82 52.44
CA THR A 10 -38.22 -36.48 51.17
C THR A 10 -37.40 -35.19 51.35
N LEU A 11 -36.07 -35.31 51.34
CA LEU A 11 -35.16 -34.15 51.22
C LEU A 11 -35.20 -33.62 49.78
N GLY A 12 -35.79 -32.44 49.58
CA GLY A 12 -35.66 -31.68 48.31
C GLY A 12 -34.29 -31.03 48.27
N ALA A 13 -33.42 -31.47 47.33
CA ALA A 13 -32.17 -30.78 47.02
C ALA A 13 -32.45 -29.53 46.21
N LEU A 14 -32.35 -28.34 46.81
CA LEU A 14 -32.27 -27.08 46.06
C LEU A 14 -30.89 -27.03 45.37
N ALA A 15 -30.87 -27.22 44.04
CA ALA A 15 -29.71 -26.92 43.22
C ALA A 15 -29.60 -25.41 43.10
N TRP A 16 -28.60 -24.82 43.72
CA TRP A 16 -28.17 -23.47 43.47
C TRP A 16 -27.51 -23.44 42.07
N ALA A 17 -28.23 -22.89 41.09
CA ALA A 17 -27.61 -22.51 39.81
C ALA A 17 -26.67 -21.33 40.10
N ALA A 18 -25.36 -21.59 40.12
CA ALA A 18 -24.36 -20.52 40.12
C ALA A 18 -24.60 -19.64 38.84
N PRO A 19 -24.62 -18.30 38.97
CA PRO A 19 -24.67 -17.47 37.78
C PRO A 19 -23.45 -17.79 36.91
N LEU A 20 -23.68 -18.22 35.66
CA LEU A 20 -22.62 -18.19 34.65
C LEU A 20 -22.13 -16.76 34.60
N CYS A 21 -20.95 -16.50 35.14
CA CYS A 21 -20.22 -15.26 34.82
C CYS A 21 -20.08 -15.24 33.30
N ALA A 22 -20.82 -14.40 32.64
CA ALA A 22 -20.60 -14.11 31.21
C ALA A 22 -19.15 -13.65 31.10
N GLU A 23 -18.33 -14.46 30.46
CA GLU A 23 -16.92 -14.11 30.19
C GLU A 23 -16.92 -12.75 29.48
N GLU A 24 -16.27 -11.79 30.06
CA GLU A 24 -16.27 -10.43 29.54
C GLU A 24 -15.65 -10.44 28.14
N ALA A 25 -16.42 -10.06 27.12
CA ALA A 25 -15.93 -10.10 25.74
C ALA A 25 -14.59 -9.36 25.64
N PRO A 26 -13.56 -9.97 25.02
CA PRO A 26 -12.20 -9.43 25.04
C PRO A 26 -12.16 -8.01 24.48
N ALA A 27 -11.38 -7.14 25.09
CA ALA A 27 -11.15 -5.80 24.59
C ALA A 27 -10.60 -5.86 23.16
N VAL A 28 -11.05 -4.95 22.29
CA VAL A 28 -10.55 -4.82 20.92
C VAL A 28 -9.78 -3.51 20.75
N HIS A 29 -8.77 -3.52 19.88
CA HIS A 29 -7.90 -2.41 19.58
C HIS A 29 -7.70 -2.29 18.06
N MET A 30 -6.94 -1.29 17.61
CA MET A 30 -6.60 -1.01 16.21
C MET A 30 -5.11 -0.67 16.07
N ALA A 31 -4.22 -1.63 16.40
CA ALA A 31 -2.76 -1.42 16.40
C ALA A 31 -2.20 -1.03 15.02
N ASN A 32 -2.89 -1.41 13.92
CA ASN A 32 -2.52 -1.05 12.55
C ASN A 32 -3.02 0.34 12.13
N GLY A 33 -3.76 1.06 13.00
CA GLY A 33 -4.37 2.32 12.64
C GLY A 33 -5.41 2.21 11.52
N ILE A 34 -5.47 3.25 10.70
CA ILE A 34 -6.27 3.29 9.47
C ILE A 34 -5.37 3.56 8.27
N LYS A 35 -5.82 3.15 7.09
CA LYS A 35 -5.27 3.58 5.80
C LYS A 35 -6.39 4.23 5.01
N ILE A 36 -6.20 5.46 4.56
CA ILE A 36 -7.17 6.18 3.75
C ILE A 36 -6.64 6.18 2.32
N GLY A 37 -7.40 5.65 1.38
CA GLY A 37 -6.92 5.55 0.00
C GLY A 37 -8.01 5.69 -1.03
N GLU A 38 -7.62 5.55 -2.30
CA GLU A 38 -8.51 5.66 -3.47
C GLU A 38 -9.36 6.95 -3.44
N VAL A 39 -8.73 8.04 -2.99
CA VAL A 39 -9.38 9.34 -2.85
C VAL A 39 -9.65 9.94 -4.23
N THR A 40 -10.87 10.38 -4.45
CA THR A 40 -11.29 11.11 -5.66
C THR A 40 -11.83 12.49 -5.29
N THR A 41 -12.53 13.14 -6.19
CA THR A 41 -13.22 14.40 -5.92
C THR A 41 -14.41 14.24 -4.97
N ASP A 42 -14.98 13.04 -4.86
CA ASP A 42 -16.27 12.77 -4.20
C ASP A 42 -16.28 11.47 -3.38
N SER A 43 -15.17 10.76 -3.30
CA SER A 43 -15.11 9.48 -2.61
C SER A 43 -13.74 9.18 -2.01
N ALA A 44 -13.70 8.23 -1.07
CA ALA A 44 -12.51 7.66 -0.46
C ALA A 44 -12.79 6.24 0.04
N ILE A 45 -11.76 5.47 0.34
CA ILE A 45 -11.88 4.19 1.03
C ILE A 45 -11.06 4.27 2.33
N VAL A 46 -11.67 3.94 3.46
CA VAL A 46 -10.98 3.80 4.75
C VAL A 46 -10.84 2.32 5.07
N TRP A 47 -9.61 1.86 5.19
CA TRP A 47 -9.25 0.51 5.62
C TRP A 47 -8.85 0.52 7.09
N THR A 48 -9.27 -0.48 7.85
CA THR A 48 -8.79 -0.71 9.22
C THR A 48 -8.88 -2.18 9.62
N ARG A 49 -8.29 -2.54 10.76
CA ARG A 49 -8.19 -3.91 11.28
C ARG A 49 -8.38 -3.95 12.79
N LEU A 50 -9.12 -4.92 13.31
CA LEU A 50 -9.21 -5.17 14.75
C LEU A 50 -8.07 -6.06 15.24
N THR A 51 -7.48 -5.65 16.35
CA THR A 51 -6.35 -6.31 16.98
C THR A 51 -6.62 -6.61 18.44
N ARG A 52 -5.99 -7.66 18.96
CA ARG A 52 -6.11 -8.08 20.36
C ARG A 52 -5.41 -7.14 21.34
N HIS A 53 -4.35 -6.46 20.86
CA HIS A 53 -3.52 -5.55 21.64
C HIS A 53 -3.46 -4.18 20.97
N PRO A 54 -3.25 -3.10 21.73
CA PRO A 54 -3.18 -1.74 21.18
C PRO A 54 -1.92 -1.50 20.34
N GLU A 55 -0.89 -2.33 20.51
CA GLU A 55 0.39 -2.23 19.80
C GLU A 55 0.89 -3.62 19.37
N ARG A 56 1.88 -3.62 18.48
CA ARG A 56 2.61 -4.82 18.08
C ARG A 56 3.43 -5.38 19.26
N ASN A 57 3.72 -6.67 19.25
CA ASN A 57 4.60 -7.29 20.24
C ASN A 57 6.06 -6.81 20.02
N VAL A 58 6.55 -5.91 20.88
CA VAL A 58 7.91 -5.36 20.77
C VAL A 58 8.94 -6.22 21.49
N ASP A 59 8.54 -7.00 22.49
CA ASP A 59 9.38 -7.85 23.33
C ASP A 59 9.38 -9.32 22.88
N GLY A 60 8.78 -9.61 21.73
CA GLY A 60 8.67 -10.95 21.19
C GLY A 60 10.00 -11.54 20.72
N LYS A 61 10.04 -12.85 20.53
CA LYS A 61 11.20 -13.54 20.01
C LYS A 61 11.48 -13.10 18.57
N PRO A 62 12.70 -12.68 18.22
CA PRO A 62 13.03 -12.32 16.85
C PRO A 62 13.08 -13.57 15.96
N PHE A 63 12.68 -13.45 14.71
CA PHE A 63 12.89 -14.50 13.73
C PHE A 63 14.39 -14.72 13.47
N PRO A 64 14.87 -15.97 13.35
CA PRO A 64 16.25 -16.26 13.05
C PRO A 64 16.72 -15.58 11.76
N LYS A 65 17.93 -14.98 11.78
CA LYS A 65 18.50 -14.28 10.62
C LYS A 65 18.97 -15.24 9.52
N ASN A 66 19.49 -16.42 9.92
CA ASN A 66 20.11 -17.40 9.02
C ASN A 66 19.27 -18.67 9.00
N VAL A 67 18.18 -18.64 8.24
CA VAL A 67 17.40 -19.85 7.98
C VAL A 67 17.83 -20.41 6.64
N ASN A 68 18.12 -21.72 6.61
CA ASN A 68 18.37 -22.42 5.36
C ASN A 68 17.17 -22.24 4.44
N LYS A 69 17.40 -21.82 3.18
CA LYS A 69 16.37 -21.61 2.15
C LYS A 69 15.49 -22.85 1.93
N GLU A 70 15.98 -24.04 2.30
CA GLU A 70 15.25 -25.30 2.20
C GLU A 70 14.25 -25.50 3.35
N ARG A 71 14.36 -24.76 4.46
CA ARG A 71 13.40 -24.74 5.57
C ARG A 71 12.51 -23.51 5.45
N LYS A 72 11.75 -23.42 4.38
CA LYS A 72 10.94 -22.24 4.06
C LYS A 72 9.76 -22.05 5.03
N SER A 73 9.10 -23.12 5.41
CA SER A 73 8.07 -23.09 6.45
C SER A 73 8.72 -23.22 7.82
N GLN A 74 9.07 -22.12 8.43
CA GLN A 74 9.21 -22.13 9.86
C GLN A 74 7.78 -22.25 10.42
N ALA A 75 7.39 -23.46 10.82
CA ALA A 75 6.27 -23.66 11.71
C ALA A 75 6.61 -22.93 13.02
N VAL A 76 6.27 -21.66 13.08
CA VAL A 76 6.32 -20.90 14.32
C VAL A 76 5.07 -21.31 15.06
N GLU A 77 5.21 -22.24 16.02
CA GLU A 77 4.12 -22.79 16.80
C GLU A 77 3.32 -21.70 17.53
N ASP A 78 4.00 -20.61 17.93
CA ASP A 78 3.35 -19.45 18.55
C ASP A 78 3.77 -18.15 17.85
N ARG A 79 3.08 -17.81 16.76
CA ARG A 79 3.28 -16.55 16.05
C ARG A 79 2.97 -15.31 16.88
N ALA A 80 2.07 -15.44 17.87
CA ALA A 80 1.73 -14.32 18.75
C ALA A 80 2.90 -13.90 19.64
N ALA A 81 3.79 -14.85 19.99
CA ALA A 81 4.99 -14.59 20.78
C ALA A 81 6.16 -13.99 19.98
N MET A 82 6.04 -13.87 18.64
CA MET A 82 7.13 -13.35 17.80
C MET A 82 7.19 -11.82 17.84
N GLU A 83 8.42 -11.29 17.68
CA GLU A 83 8.65 -9.84 17.53
C GLU A 83 7.87 -9.29 16.32
N GLY A 84 7.16 -8.21 16.55
CA GLY A 84 6.32 -7.56 15.56
C GLY A 84 4.93 -8.17 15.40
N SER A 85 4.58 -9.22 16.13
CA SER A 85 3.25 -9.83 16.03
C SER A 85 2.13 -8.85 16.37
N VAL A 86 1.04 -8.92 15.60
CA VAL A 86 -0.17 -8.12 15.78
C VAL A 86 -1.39 -9.02 15.65
N PRO A 87 -1.69 -9.85 16.67
CA PRO A 87 -2.80 -10.77 16.62
C PRO A 87 -4.13 -10.04 16.43
N GLY A 88 -4.92 -10.49 15.45
CA GLY A 88 -6.26 -9.98 15.22
C GLY A 88 -7.28 -10.54 16.19
N VAL A 89 -8.44 -9.90 16.27
CA VAL A 89 -9.58 -10.34 17.10
C VAL A 89 -10.90 -10.03 16.39
N ALA A 90 -11.87 -10.93 16.51
CA ALA A 90 -13.22 -10.73 15.98
C ALA A 90 -13.95 -9.62 16.75
N GLY A 91 -14.79 -8.88 16.04
CA GLY A 91 -15.57 -7.77 16.58
C GLY A 91 -16.28 -7.02 15.47
N GLU A 92 -16.64 -5.78 15.73
CA GLU A 92 -17.32 -4.92 14.77
C GLU A 92 -16.60 -3.58 14.67
N MET A 93 -16.58 -3.02 13.47
CA MET A 93 -15.99 -1.71 13.16
C MET A 93 -16.96 -0.81 12.40
N ARG A 94 -16.81 0.49 12.57
CA ARG A 94 -17.45 1.52 11.74
C ARG A 94 -16.51 2.71 11.53
N VAL A 95 -16.83 3.55 10.57
CA VAL A 95 -16.10 4.80 10.29
C VAL A 95 -17.05 5.98 10.38
N GLY A 96 -16.63 7.03 11.06
CA GLY A 96 -17.27 8.32 11.07
C GLY A 96 -16.46 9.34 10.28
N ILE A 97 -17.14 10.27 9.61
CA ILE A 97 -16.53 11.32 8.81
C ILE A 97 -17.27 12.64 8.97
N ARG A 98 -16.54 13.74 8.94
CA ARG A 98 -17.06 15.12 8.83
C ARG A 98 -16.07 16.02 8.11
N PRO A 99 -16.51 17.11 7.47
CA PRO A 99 -15.60 18.18 7.04
C PRO A 99 -14.78 18.70 8.21
N SER A 100 -13.49 18.96 8.00
CA SER A 100 -12.60 19.49 9.03
C SER A 100 -12.85 20.98 9.27
N GLY A 101 -12.61 21.45 10.50
CA GLY A 101 -12.68 22.87 10.85
C GLY A 101 -14.10 23.44 11.07
N GLY A 102 -15.12 22.58 11.18
CA GLY A 102 -16.50 23.00 11.44
C GLY A 102 -17.19 22.15 12.51
N ASP A 103 -18.38 22.58 12.94
CA ASP A 103 -19.24 21.91 13.93
C ASP A 103 -20.20 20.88 13.30
N ALA A 104 -19.98 20.51 12.03
CA ALA A 104 -20.80 19.52 11.37
C ALA A 104 -20.81 18.19 12.15
N PRO A 105 -21.97 17.53 12.32
CA PRO A 105 -22.05 16.27 13.03
C PRO A 105 -21.28 15.18 12.27
N VAL A 106 -20.67 14.26 13.02
CA VAL A 106 -20.01 13.09 12.43
C VAL A 106 -21.06 12.18 11.82
N LYS A 107 -20.94 11.87 10.53
CA LYS A 107 -21.74 10.86 9.85
C LYS A 107 -21.03 9.50 9.97
N TYR A 108 -21.70 8.50 10.53
CA TYR A 108 -21.17 7.17 10.71
C TYR A 108 -21.70 6.21 9.65
N THR A 109 -20.85 5.29 9.20
CA THR A 109 -21.26 4.08 8.47
C THR A 109 -21.93 3.10 9.43
N ASP A 110 -22.58 2.08 8.88
CA ASP A 110 -23.04 0.94 9.68
C ASP A 110 -21.86 0.17 10.28
N TRP A 111 -22.14 -0.52 11.40
CA TRP A 111 -21.19 -1.47 11.98
C TRP A 111 -21.03 -2.70 11.07
N LYS A 112 -19.79 -3.09 10.82
CA LYS A 112 -19.43 -4.27 10.05
C LYS A 112 -18.66 -5.27 10.91
N ALA A 113 -19.11 -6.51 10.94
CA ALA A 113 -18.42 -7.59 11.63
C ALA A 113 -17.18 -8.04 10.86
N VAL A 114 -16.10 -8.35 11.59
CA VAL A 114 -14.83 -8.85 11.06
C VAL A 114 -14.41 -10.14 11.75
N ALA A 115 -13.73 -11.00 11.00
CA ALA A 115 -13.34 -12.33 11.44
C ALA A 115 -12.00 -12.77 10.81
N ALA A 116 -11.46 -13.89 11.31
CA ALA A 116 -10.16 -14.44 10.89
C ALA A 116 -10.05 -14.72 9.37
N LYS A 117 -11.16 -15.09 8.72
CA LYS A 117 -11.17 -15.37 7.27
C LYS A 117 -10.64 -14.21 6.45
N GLY A 118 -10.93 -12.94 6.82
CA GLY A 118 -10.44 -11.71 6.17
C GLY A 118 -9.41 -10.99 7.05
N ASP A 119 -8.60 -11.70 7.81
CA ASP A 119 -7.57 -11.15 8.70
C ASP A 119 -8.09 -10.03 9.63
N PHE A 120 -9.36 -10.08 9.99
CA PHE A 120 -10.03 -9.07 10.84
C PHE A 120 -10.02 -7.65 10.26
N THR A 121 -9.85 -7.52 8.94
CA THR A 121 -9.83 -6.24 8.22
C THR A 121 -11.22 -5.85 7.70
N CYS A 122 -11.43 -4.57 7.46
CA CYS A 122 -12.59 -4.08 6.74
C CYS A 122 -12.25 -2.82 5.94
N GLN A 123 -12.88 -2.69 4.78
CA GLN A 123 -12.88 -1.48 3.97
C GLN A 123 -14.24 -0.79 4.05
N PHE A 124 -14.21 0.53 4.22
CA PHE A 124 -15.39 1.40 4.28
C PHE A 124 -15.34 2.39 3.10
N PRO A 125 -16.03 2.10 1.99
CA PRO A 125 -16.21 3.08 0.93
C PRO A 125 -17.03 4.27 1.46
N LEU A 126 -16.53 5.46 1.23
CA LEU A 126 -17.16 6.74 1.53
C LEU A 126 -17.49 7.43 0.21
N GLY A 127 -18.70 7.90 0.05
CA GLY A 127 -19.17 8.63 -1.14
C GLY A 127 -19.83 9.94 -0.76
N ASP A 128 -20.31 10.67 -1.78
CA ASP A 128 -21.00 11.96 -1.64
C ASP A 128 -20.16 13.01 -0.90
N LEU A 129 -18.85 12.97 -1.09
CA LEU A 129 -17.93 13.94 -0.53
C LEU A 129 -17.87 15.20 -1.40
N GLN A 130 -17.52 16.32 -0.81
CA GLN A 130 -17.28 17.57 -1.53
C GLN A 130 -15.81 17.63 -2.00
N SER A 131 -15.60 18.12 -3.20
CA SER A 131 -14.26 18.21 -3.81
C SER A 131 -13.38 19.29 -3.16
N GLY A 132 -12.09 19.01 -3.00
CA GLY A 132 -11.10 19.95 -2.46
C GLY A 132 -11.25 20.24 -0.96
N ILE A 133 -12.04 19.44 -0.25
CA ILE A 133 -12.35 19.63 1.18
C ILE A 133 -11.51 18.69 2.04
N ALA A 134 -11.00 19.23 3.15
CA ALA A 134 -10.36 18.44 4.20
C ALA A 134 -11.44 17.75 5.06
N TYR A 135 -11.22 16.47 5.36
CA TYR A 135 -12.11 15.67 6.20
C TYR A 135 -11.38 15.11 7.41
N SER A 136 -12.06 15.11 8.55
CA SER A 136 -11.66 14.34 9.74
C SER A 136 -12.39 13.00 9.71
N VAL A 137 -11.64 11.94 10.02
CA VAL A 137 -12.10 10.55 10.06
C VAL A 137 -11.93 10.01 11.46
N VAL A 138 -12.88 9.21 11.94
CA VAL A 138 -12.73 8.40 13.15
C VAL A 138 -13.15 6.96 12.85
N ALA A 139 -12.23 6.01 12.96
CA ALA A 139 -12.55 4.59 12.98
C ALA A 139 -12.83 4.14 14.40
N GLN A 140 -13.90 3.37 14.60
CA GLN A 140 -14.32 2.85 15.90
C GLN A 140 -14.43 1.33 15.86
N GLY A 141 -13.97 0.68 16.94
CA GLY A 141 -14.07 -0.76 17.12
C GLY A 141 -14.80 -1.13 18.42
N ARG A 142 -15.50 -2.26 18.39
CA ARG A 142 -16.13 -2.85 19.59
C ARG A 142 -16.12 -4.37 19.53
N SER A 143 -16.15 -5.00 20.68
CA SER A 143 -16.41 -6.45 20.77
C SER A 143 -17.84 -6.74 20.34
N ALA A 144 -18.06 -7.90 19.73
CA ALA A 144 -19.39 -8.34 19.30
C ALA A 144 -20.41 -8.27 20.47
N GLY A 145 -21.59 -7.73 20.18
CA GLY A 145 -22.68 -7.59 21.16
C GLY A 145 -22.54 -6.40 22.13
N ARG A 146 -21.47 -5.62 22.08
CA ARG A 146 -21.38 -4.38 22.86
C ARG A 146 -22.06 -3.23 22.11
N SER A 147 -22.72 -2.34 22.85
CA SER A 147 -23.40 -1.17 22.27
C SER A 147 -22.43 0.01 21.99
N THR A 148 -21.38 0.14 22.81
CA THR A 148 -20.43 1.26 22.76
C THR A 148 -19.10 0.86 22.15
N PRO A 149 -18.38 1.77 21.44
CA PRO A 149 -17.02 1.55 21.01
C PRO A 149 -16.09 1.35 22.21
N SER A 150 -15.11 0.44 22.09
CA SER A 150 -14.05 0.22 23.08
C SER A 150 -12.71 0.80 22.63
N CYS A 151 -12.55 1.09 21.34
CA CYS A 151 -11.36 1.77 20.79
C CYS A 151 -11.72 2.69 19.63
N SER A 152 -10.86 3.67 19.37
CA SER A 152 -10.96 4.56 18.21
C SER A 152 -9.59 4.97 17.70
N VAL A 153 -9.52 5.31 16.40
CA VAL A 153 -8.35 5.90 15.73
C VAL A 153 -8.83 7.08 14.91
N ASP A 154 -8.19 8.23 15.10
CA ASP A 154 -8.46 9.45 14.35
C ASP A 154 -7.54 9.54 13.12
N GLY A 155 -8.08 10.10 12.04
CA GLY A 155 -7.36 10.37 10.83
C GLY A 155 -7.90 11.58 10.07
N SER A 156 -7.25 11.88 8.95
CA SER A 156 -7.67 12.99 8.08
C SER A 156 -7.20 12.79 6.65
N PHE A 157 -7.90 13.39 5.70
CA PHE A 157 -7.49 13.48 4.30
C PHE A 157 -8.16 14.68 3.63
N ARG A 158 -7.71 15.01 2.42
CA ARG A 158 -8.36 15.97 1.54
C ARG A 158 -8.84 15.26 0.29
N THR A 159 -10.06 15.56 -0.17
CA THR A 159 -10.54 15.11 -1.49
C THR A 159 -9.84 15.88 -2.60
N ALA A 160 -9.73 15.26 -3.77
CA ALA A 160 -9.14 15.91 -4.93
C ALA A 160 -9.97 17.16 -5.35
N PRO A 161 -9.31 18.25 -5.74
CA PRO A 161 -9.99 19.39 -6.37
C PRO A 161 -10.64 18.99 -7.70
N ASN A 162 -11.72 19.67 -8.08
CA ASN A 162 -12.40 19.44 -9.36
C ASN A 162 -11.47 19.67 -10.55
N ALA A 163 -11.74 18.99 -11.66
CA ALA A 163 -10.95 19.04 -12.89
C ALA A 163 -10.77 20.45 -13.47
N GLU A 164 -11.68 21.37 -13.19
CA GLU A 164 -11.62 22.76 -13.66
C GLU A 164 -10.85 23.70 -12.72
N THR A 165 -10.52 23.23 -11.52
CA THR A 165 -9.92 24.05 -10.46
C THR A 165 -8.39 23.99 -10.55
N PRO A 166 -7.68 25.09 -10.87
CA PRO A 166 -6.23 25.16 -10.67
C PRO A 166 -5.91 25.00 -9.18
N ALA A 167 -4.99 24.10 -8.88
CA ALA A 167 -4.62 23.83 -7.49
C ALA A 167 -3.12 23.47 -7.43
N HIS A 168 -2.46 23.87 -6.34
CA HIS A 168 -1.20 23.28 -5.97
C HIS A 168 -1.45 21.87 -5.49
N VAL A 169 -0.78 20.89 -6.09
CA VAL A 169 -0.87 19.48 -5.71
C VAL A 169 0.52 18.96 -5.42
N ARG A 170 0.70 18.41 -4.24
CA ARG A 170 1.94 17.76 -3.82
C ARG A 170 1.70 16.32 -3.51
N PHE A 171 2.53 15.44 -4.05
CA PHE A 171 2.51 14.04 -3.64
C PHE A 171 3.91 13.45 -3.51
N THR A 172 3.99 12.34 -2.79
CA THR A 172 5.24 11.61 -2.58
C THR A 172 5.13 10.17 -3.05
N VAL A 173 6.23 9.61 -3.56
CA VAL A 173 6.28 8.26 -4.13
C VAL A 173 7.43 7.49 -3.51
N VAL A 174 7.20 6.23 -3.15
CA VAL A 174 8.20 5.29 -2.64
C VAL A 174 8.08 3.93 -3.30
N THR A 175 9.14 3.12 -3.21
CA THR A 175 9.19 1.69 -3.55
C THR A 175 10.06 0.95 -2.55
N GLY A 176 10.04 -0.39 -2.56
CA GLY A 176 11.03 -1.21 -1.88
C GLY A 176 11.10 -0.98 -0.37
N GLN A 177 10.08 -1.43 0.37
CA GLN A 177 9.99 -1.29 1.82
C GLN A 177 10.18 -2.65 2.51
N ASP A 178 11.31 -2.85 3.17
CA ASP A 178 11.64 -4.13 3.81
C ASP A 178 11.77 -3.97 5.33
N TYR A 179 10.88 -4.61 6.10
CA TYR A 179 10.85 -4.52 7.57
C TYR A 179 12.21 -4.75 8.25
N PRO A 180 13.01 -5.78 7.90
CA PRO A 180 14.32 -5.99 8.51
C PRO A 180 15.33 -4.88 8.25
N ARG A 181 15.13 -4.07 7.20
CA ARG A 181 16.03 -2.98 6.80
C ARG A 181 15.58 -1.59 7.25
N ARG A 182 14.54 -1.52 8.09
CA ARG A 182 14.06 -0.24 8.64
C ARG A 182 15.18 0.54 9.33
N ASP A 183 15.12 1.86 9.24
CA ASP A 183 16.16 2.75 9.80
C ASP A 183 16.08 2.82 11.32
N ASP A 184 14.86 2.82 11.85
CA ASP A 184 14.56 2.87 13.27
C ASP A 184 13.89 1.54 13.67
N PRO A 185 14.56 0.70 14.49
CA PRO A 185 14.02 -0.58 14.93
C PRO A 185 12.69 -0.48 15.68
N ALA A 186 12.47 0.59 16.44
CA ALA A 186 11.26 0.80 17.22
C ALA A 186 10.13 1.43 16.40
N ASN A 187 10.44 2.39 15.53
CA ASN A 187 9.46 3.26 14.90
C ASN A 187 9.25 3.01 13.39
N GLY A 188 10.20 2.40 12.68
CA GLY A 188 10.05 2.06 11.26
C GLY A 188 11.00 2.81 10.31
N HIS A 189 10.49 3.23 9.15
CA HIS A 189 11.28 3.92 8.13
C HIS A 189 11.20 5.43 8.31
N LYS A 190 12.35 6.08 8.49
CA LYS A 190 12.47 7.52 8.81
C LYS A 190 11.92 8.46 7.73
N ILE A 191 11.76 7.98 6.51
CA ILE A 191 11.20 8.80 5.44
C ILE A 191 9.73 9.17 5.68
N TYR A 192 8.93 8.34 6.39
CA TYR A 192 7.51 8.60 6.63
C TYR A 192 7.28 9.90 7.41
N PRO A 193 7.88 10.14 8.59
CA PRO A 193 7.74 11.42 9.27
C PRO A 193 8.35 12.60 8.49
N LEU A 194 9.32 12.36 7.60
CA LEU A 194 9.86 13.41 6.72
C LEU A 194 8.85 13.78 5.62
N MET A 195 8.24 12.78 4.98
CA MET A 195 7.17 13.01 4.01
C MET A 195 5.95 13.68 4.65
N GLN A 196 5.57 13.28 5.87
CA GLN A 196 4.45 13.89 6.59
C GLN A 196 4.66 15.40 6.83
N LYS A 197 5.90 15.83 7.14
CA LYS A 197 6.24 17.26 7.30
C LYS A 197 6.11 18.08 6.02
N LEU A 198 6.12 17.42 4.86
CA LEU A 198 5.89 18.08 3.57
C LEU A 198 4.40 18.32 3.29
N ASP A 199 3.51 17.77 4.10
CA ASP A 199 2.06 17.87 3.99
C ASP A 199 1.56 17.51 2.57
N PRO A 200 1.82 16.27 2.08
CA PRO A 200 1.40 15.86 0.76
C PRO A 200 -0.12 15.66 0.68
N ASP A 201 -0.73 16.07 -0.42
CA ASP A 201 -2.13 15.80 -0.71
C ASP A 201 -2.39 14.30 -0.84
N PHE A 202 -1.41 13.55 -1.36
CA PHE A 202 -1.45 12.10 -1.39
C PHE A 202 -0.04 11.47 -1.46
N PHE A 203 -0.03 10.19 -1.22
CA PHE A 203 1.15 9.32 -1.26
C PHE A 203 0.92 8.16 -2.21
N VAL A 204 1.98 7.66 -2.84
CA VAL A 204 1.95 6.46 -3.69
C VAL A 204 3.02 5.47 -3.24
N HIS A 205 2.62 4.23 -3.01
CA HIS A 205 3.55 3.11 -2.91
C HIS A 205 3.49 2.27 -4.18
N THR A 206 4.61 2.14 -4.89
CA THR A 206 4.66 1.53 -6.22
C THR A 206 4.86 0.00 -6.20
N GLY A 207 4.80 -0.63 -5.04
CA GLY A 207 5.05 -2.07 -4.87
C GLY A 207 6.33 -2.36 -4.10
N ASP A 208 6.63 -3.65 -3.90
CA ASP A 208 7.66 -4.10 -2.97
C ASP A 208 7.42 -3.57 -1.55
N ILE A 209 6.15 -3.58 -1.14
CA ILE A 209 5.73 -3.16 0.20
C ILE A 209 6.20 -4.18 1.23
N GLU A 210 6.07 -5.47 0.89
CA GLU A 210 6.55 -6.60 1.68
C GLU A 210 7.25 -7.63 0.79
N TYR A 211 8.17 -8.38 1.37
CA TYR A 211 9.00 -9.36 0.69
C TYR A 211 8.71 -10.76 1.21
N TYR A 212 7.75 -11.49 0.64
CA TYR A 212 7.39 -12.83 1.11
C TYR A 212 8.55 -13.81 0.98
N ASP A 213 9.36 -13.66 -0.06
CA ASP A 213 10.52 -14.51 -0.38
C ASP A 213 11.85 -14.09 0.28
N LYS A 214 11.79 -13.21 1.29
CA LYS A 214 12.95 -12.82 2.10
C LYS A 214 12.81 -13.31 3.55
N PRO A 215 13.96 -13.60 4.23
CA PRO A 215 13.94 -14.13 5.58
C PRO A 215 13.32 -13.17 6.61
N GLN A 216 13.07 -13.71 7.79
CA GLN A 216 12.56 -13.00 8.98
C GLN A 216 11.07 -12.58 8.95
N PRO A 217 10.14 -13.49 8.66
CA PRO A 217 10.28 -14.84 8.12
C PRO A 217 10.20 -14.88 6.60
N TYR A 218 10.54 -16.01 5.97
CA TYR A 218 10.00 -16.37 4.65
C TYR A 218 8.51 -16.62 4.80
N ALA A 219 7.69 -15.96 4.01
CA ALA A 219 6.23 -16.05 4.09
C ALA A 219 5.68 -16.94 2.97
N ASP A 220 5.95 -18.24 3.09
CA ASP A 220 5.58 -19.27 2.11
C ASP A 220 4.14 -19.82 2.31
N ASN A 221 3.35 -19.16 3.13
CA ASN A 221 1.93 -19.44 3.35
C ASN A 221 1.19 -18.13 3.69
N LEU A 222 -0.15 -18.18 3.61
CA LEU A 222 -1.01 -17.01 3.78
C LEU A 222 -0.88 -16.35 5.16
N GLU A 223 -0.72 -17.14 6.22
CA GLU A 223 -0.66 -16.62 7.59
C GLU A 223 0.63 -15.85 7.86
N LEU A 224 1.77 -16.33 7.33
CA LEU A 224 3.04 -15.60 7.42
C LEU A 224 3.06 -14.37 6.53
N ALA A 225 2.39 -14.40 5.37
CA ALA A 225 2.22 -13.22 4.54
C ALA A 225 1.41 -12.14 5.26
N ARG A 226 0.26 -12.49 5.85
CA ARG A 226 -0.53 -11.59 6.71
C ARG A 226 0.28 -11.06 7.89
N PHE A 227 1.07 -11.94 8.55
CA PHE A 227 1.96 -11.50 9.64
C PHE A 227 2.91 -10.39 9.19
N LYS A 228 3.54 -10.50 8.01
CA LYS A 228 4.45 -9.47 7.49
C LYS A 228 3.74 -8.14 7.27
N TRP A 229 2.60 -8.13 6.62
CA TRP A 229 1.79 -6.93 6.42
C TRP A 229 1.38 -6.27 7.73
N ASN A 230 0.85 -7.06 8.67
CA ASN A 230 0.38 -6.55 9.95
C ASN A 230 1.50 -5.96 10.78
N ARG A 231 2.67 -6.61 10.80
CA ARG A 231 3.85 -6.14 11.50
C ARG A 231 4.36 -4.79 10.95
N LEU A 232 4.42 -4.67 9.63
CA LEU A 232 4.93 -3.49 8.96
C LEU A 232 4.05 -2.26 9.25
N TYR A 233 2.74 -2.40 9.06
CA TYR A 233 1.81 -1.30 9.25
C TYR A 233 1.39 -1.05 10.72
N ALA A 234 1.91 -1.81 11.66
CA ALA A 234 1.86 -1.48 13.08
C ALA A 234 3.11 -0.69 13.56
N MET A 235 4.08 -0.44 12.66
CA MET A 235 5.20 0.45 12.97
C MET A 235 4.71 1.89 13.11
N PRO A 236 5.09 2.63 14.19
CA PRO A 236 4.56 3.96 14.47
C PRO A 236 4.66 4.95 13.30
N PHE A 237 5.82 5.03 12.63
CA PHE A 237 6.00 5.99 11.52
C PHE A 237 5.08 5.72 10.34
N GLN A 238 4.91 4.45 9.95
CA GLN A 238 4.01 4.07 8.87
C GLN A 238 2.54 4.27 9.26
N ARG A 239 2.16 3.77 10.46
CA ARG A 239 0.80 3.89 10.99
C ARG A 239 0.35 5.36 11.05
N ASP A 240 1.16 6.20 11.69
CA ASP A 240 0.81 7.61 11.94
C ASP A 240 0.76 8.42 10.63
N PHE A 241 1.61 8.08 9.66
CA PHE A 241 1.58 8.65 8.31
C PHE A 241 0.29 8.29 7.57
N HIS A 242 -0.07 6.99 7.52
CA HIS A 242 -1.26 6.54 6.77
C HIS A 242 -2.59 6.93 7.45
N ASN A 243 -2.59 7.19 8.74
CA ASN A 243 -3.74 7.78 9.44
C ASN A 243 -4.09 9.18 8.89
N ARG A 244 -3.13 9.91 8.30
CA ARG A 244 -3.26 11.34 7.96
C ARG A 244 -2.96 11.69 6.52
N THR A 245 -2.59 10.71 5.69
CA THR A 245 -2.20 10.94 4.30
C THR A 245 -2.98 10.02 3.39
N ALA A 246 -3.73 10.58 2.44
CA ALA A 246 -4.37 9.79 1.38
C ALA A 246 -3.32 8.98 0.63
N SER A 247 -3.57 7.69 0.40
CA SER A 247 -2.58 6.76 -0.13
C SER A 247 -3.13 5.95 -1.29
N TYR A 248 -2.35 5.87 -2.37
CA TYR A 248 -2.60 4.94 -3.48
C TYR A 248 -1.55 3.84 -3.43
N PHE A 249 -2.00 2.61 -3.31
CA PHE A 249 -1.13 1.45 -3.24
C PHE A 249 -1.12 0.72 -4.57
N MET A 250 0.07 0.26 -4.94
CA MET A 250 0.31 -0.66 -6.05
C MET A 250 1.11 -1.84 -5.52
N LYS A 251 1.02 -3.00 -6.15
CA LYS A 251 1.84 -4.15 -5.81
C LYS A 251 2.87 -4.44 -6.88
N ASP A 252 3.94 -5.13 -6.51
CA ASP A 252 4.88 -5.71 -7.45
C ASP A 252 5.09 -7.21 -7.15
N ASP A 253 6.21 -7.80 -7.49
CA ASP A 253 6.43 -9.24 -7.43
C ASP A 253 6.57 -9.78 -6.01
N HIS A 254 7.34 -9.10 -5.15
CA HIS A 254 7.63 -9.57 -3.79
C HIS A 254 6.41 -9.54 -2.86
N ASP A 255 5.49 -8.60 -3.06
CA ASP A 255 4.22 -8.49 -2.32
C ASP A 255 3.03 -9.13 -3.05
N THR A 256 3.29 -9.72 -4.21
CA THR A 256 2.38 -10.66 -4.89
C THR A 256 2.70 -12.10 -4.52
N LEU A 257 3.96 -12.53 -4.68
CA LEU A 257 4.38 -13.91 -4.40
C LEU A 257 5.88 -14.03 -4.10
N LYS A 258 6.75 -13.74 -5.07
CA LYS A 258 8.22 -13.86 -4.98
C LYS A 258 8.88 -13.10 -6.13
N ASN A 259 10.20 -12.89 -6.04
CA ASN A 259 11.00 -12.21 -7.06
C ASN A 259 10.66 -12.67 -8.49
N ASP A 260 10.41 -11.68 -9.35
CA ASP A 260 10.11 -11.83 -10.78
C ASP A 260 8.93 -12.78 -11.09
N CYS A 261 7.93 -12.90 -10.20
CA CYS A 261 6.82 -13.85 -10.34
C CYS A 261 5.84 -13.48 -11.47
N TRP A 262 5.15 -14.52 -11.97
CA TRP A 262 4.09 -14.41 -12.98
C TRP A 262 2.96 -15.43 -12.73
N PRO A 263 1.79 -15.29 -13.39
CA PRO A 263 0.63 -16.16 -13.18
C PRO A 263 0.94 -17.65 -13.27
N GLY A 264 0.31 -18.43 -12.39
CA GLY A 264 0.45 -19.89 -12.34
C GLY A 264 1.59 -20.40 -11.46
N GLN A 265 2.36 -19.50 -10.82
CA GLN A 265 3.38 -19.88 -9.85
C GLN A 265 2.81 -19.97 -8.43
N ASN A 266 3.54 -20.68 -7.55
CA ASN A 266 3.33 -20.71 -6.10
C ASN A 266 4.64 -20.39 -5.38
N TYR A 267 4.53 -20.03 -4.11
CA TYR A 267 5.67 -19.90 -3.20
C TYR A 267 5.37 -20.68 -1.93
N GLY A 268 5.90 -21.91 -1.82
CA GLY A 268 5.47 -22.86 -0.80
C GLY A 268 3.98 -23.16 -0.95
N ASP A 269 3.22 -23.00 0.13
CA ASP A 269 1.76 -23.17 0.17
C ASP A 269 1.00 -21.89 -0.23
N LEU A 270 1.71 -20.77 -0.40
CA LEU A 270 1.10 -19.52 -0.89
C LEU A 270 0.87 -19.62 -2.40
N THR A 271 -0.40 -19.69 -2.79
CA THR A 271 -0.81 -19.77 -4.19
C THR A 271 -0.86 -18.38 -4.84
N TRP A 272 -0.79 -18.34 -6.18
CA TRP A 272 -0.96 -17.12 -6.95
C TRP A 272 -2.26 -16.36 -6.59
N GLN A 273 -3.39 -17.09 -6.51
CA GLN A 273 -4.68 -16.52 -6.19
C GLN A 273 -4.74 -15.92 -4.78
N GLN A 274 -4.08 -16.56 -3.81
CA GLN A 274 -3.96 -16.01 -2.46
C GLN A 274 -3.09 -14.74 -2.45
N GLY A 275 -1.98 -14.72 -3.19
CA GLY A 275 -1.14 -13.53 -3.34
C GLY A 275 -1.91 -12.34 -3.93
N LEU A 276 -2.70 -12.57 -4.97
CA LEU A 276 -3.55 -11.53 -5.55
C LEU A 276 -4.64 -11.04 -4.57
N ALA A 277 -5.27 -11.96 -3.84
CA ALA A 277 -6.35 -11.63 -2.90
C ALA A 277 -5.84 -10.91 -1.64
N LEU A 278 -4.61 -11.18 -1.24
CA LEU A 278 -4.01 -10.59 -0.04
C LEU A 278 -3.80 -9.08 -0.18
N PHE A 279 -3.44 -8.60 -1.35
CA PHE A 279 -3.19 -7.18 -1.57
C PHE A 279 -4.42 -6.30 -1.25
N PRO A 280 -5.61 -6.50 -1.85
CA PRO A 280 -6.81 -5.73 -1.48
C PRO A 280 -7.35 -6.06 -0.08
N GLU A 281 -6.92 -7.16 0.56
CA GLU A 281 -7.22 -7.42 1.97
C GLU A 281 -6.43 -6.47 2.89
N GLN A 282 -5.20 -6.11 2.52
CA GLN A 282 -4.28 -5.38 3.38
C GLN A 282 -4.19 -3.86 3.12
N VAL A 283 -4.73 -3.38 2.00
CA VAL A 283 -4.72 -1.95 1.65
C VAL A 283 -6.09 -1.48 1.16
N PRO A 284 -6.42 -0.18 1.30
CA PRO A 284 -7.60 0.37 0.64
C PRO A 284 -7.47 0.24 -0.87
N MET A 285 -8.40 -0.47 -1.49
CA MET A 285 -8.38 -0.77 -2.91
C MET A 285 -9.80 -0.89 -3.46
N GLY A 286 -10.02 -0.30 -4.65
CA GLY A 286 -11.24 -0.48 -5.42
C GLY A 286 -11.32 -1.85 -6.08
N LYS A 287 -12.32 -2.03 -6.94
CA LYS A 287 -12.53 -3.30 -7.66
C LYS A 287 -11.45 -3.61 -8.69
N LYS A 288 -10.81 -2.57 -9.27
CA LYS A 288 -9.74 -2.70 -10.26
C LYS A 288 -8.42 -2.27 -9.67
N THR A 289 -7.37 -3.01 -9.94
CA THR A 289 -6.00 -2.73 -9.50
C THR A 289 -5.31 -1.67 -10.37
N TYR A 290 -5.83 -1.38 -11.57
CA TYR A 290 -5.41 -0.26 -12.41
C TYR A 290 -6.49 0.82 -12.49
N ARG A 291 -6.13 2.09 -12.37
CA ARG A 291 -7.06 3.21 -12.28
C ARG A 291 -6.38 4.53 -12.64
N THR A 292 -7.19 5.57 -12.82
CA THR A 292 -6.72 6.95 -13.00
C THR A 292 -7.48 7.88 -12.06
N VAL A 293 -6.82 8.94 -11.61
CA VAL A 293 -7.41 9.95 -10.74
C VAL A 293 -7.01 11.34 -11.23
N ARG A 294 -7.98 12.25 -11.23
CA ARG A 294 -7.78 13.66 -11.52
C ARG A 294 -7.58 14.44 -10.22
N TRP A 295 -6.54 15.26 -10.16
CA TRP A 295 -6.25 16.15 -9.05
C TRP A 295 -6.20 17.61 -9.54
N GLY A 296 -7.35 18.27 -9.58
CA GLY A 296 -7.48 19.62 -10.10
C GLY A 296 -7.29 19.71 -11.61
N LYS A 297 -7.11 20.94 -12.12
CA LYS A 297 -6.99 21.20 -13.54
C LYS A 297 -5.71 20.66 -14.16
N ASP A 298 -4.61 20.70 -13.41
CA ASP A 298 -3.30 20.54 -14.02
C ASP A 298 -2.71 19.12 -13.87
N LEU A 299 -3.29 18.22 -13.05
CA LEU A 299 -2.73 16.88 -12.82
C LEU A 299 -3.73 15.77 -13.06
N GLN A 300 -3.34 14.78 -13.86
CA GLN A 300 -3.97 13.45 -13.88
C GLN A 300 -2.91 12.36 -13.75
N VAL A 301 -3.19 11.35 -12.92
CA VAL A 301 -2.29 10.25 -12.61
C VAL A 301 -2.93 8.94 -13.04
N TRP A 302 -2.15 8.05 -13.66
CA TRP A 302 -2.51 6.67 -13.98
C TRP A 302 -1.68 5.73 -13.15
N PHE A 303 -2.36 4.79 -12.48
CA PHE A 303 -1.75 3.69 -11.75
C PHE A 303 -2.00 2.42 -12.54
N VAL A 304 -0.94 1.75 -12.98
CA VAL A 304 -1.03 0.51 -13.76
C VAL A 304 -0.65 -0.71 -12.94
N GLU A 305 -1.15 -1.85 -13.37
CA GLU A 305 -0.92 -3.14 -12.72
C GLU A 305 0.09 -3.97 -13.53
N GLY A 306 1.10 -4.49 -12.85
CA GLY A 306 2.22 -5.20 -13.50
C GLY A 306 2.23 -6.72 -13.31
N ARG A 307 1.35 -7.29 -12.47
CA ARG A 307 1.38 -8.72 -12.11
C ARG A 307 0.14 -9.49 -12.52
N ASP A 308 -1.06 -8.91 -12.43
CA ASP A 308 -2.33 -9.62 -12.64
C ASP A 308 -2.47 -10.23 -14.04
N PHE A 309 -1.94 -9.54 -15.05
CA PHE A 309 -2.23 -9.82 -16.47
C PHE A 309 -1.01 -10.24 -17.28
N ARG A 310 0.15 -10.34 -16.63
CA ARG A 310 1.41 -10.52 -17.34
C ARG A 310 1.61 -11.93 -17.88
N SER A 311 2.33 -12.00 -18.99
CA SER A 311 2.89 -13.23 -19.54
C SER A 311 4.06 -13.73 -18.68
N ALA A 312 4.40 -15.02 -18.78
CA ALA A 312 5.58 -15.58 -18.18
C ALA A 312 6.85 -14.85 -18.68
N ASN A 313 7.80 -14.56 -17.78
CA ASN A 313 9.04 -13.84 -18.13
C ASN A 313 9.88 -14.59 -19.19
N ASN A 314 9.85 -15.92 -19.18
CA ASN A 314 10.57 -16.79 -20.14
C ASN A 314 9.85 -17.01 -21.46
N MET A 315 8.65 -16.45 -21.66
CA MET A 315 8.01 -16.45 -22.96
C MET A 315 8.84 -15.61 -23.94
N PRO A 316 9.01 -16.01 -25.21
CA PRO A 316 9.66 -15.17 -26.23
C PRO A 316 8.98 -13.80 -26.36
N ASP A 317 9.76 -12.73 -26.49
CA ASP A 317 9.22 -11.40 -26.73
C ASP A 317 8.48 -11.31 -28.08
N GLY A 318 7.51 -10.42 -28.15
CA GLY A 318 6.71 -10.19 -29.37
C GLY A 318 5.27 -9.79 -29.06
N PRO A 319 4.41 -9.69 -30.10
CA PRO A 319 3.07 -9.09 -30.01
C PRO A 319 2.10 -9.79 -29.06
N LYS A 320 2.37 -11.06 -28.69
CA LYS A 320 1.53 -11.82 -27.76
C LYS A 320 2.01 -11.78 -26.32
N LYS A 321 3.21 -11.26 -26.09
CA LYS A 321 3.79 -11.14 -24.73
C LYS A 321 3.45 -9.77 -24.15
N THR A 322 2.95 -9.75 -22.93
CA THR A 322 2.47 -8.53 -22.29
C THR A 322 2.74 -8.53 -20.77
N ILE A 323 2.94 -7.37 -20.20
CA ILE A 323 2.88 -7.14 -18.76
C ILE A 323 1.49 -6.66 -18.36
N TRP A 324 0.91 -5.74 -19.12
CA TRP A 324 -0.34 -5.09 -18.74
C TRP A 324 -1.61 -5.80 -19.20
N GLY A 325 -1.51 -6.72 -20.17
CA GLY A 325 -2.67 -7.30 -20.83
C GLY A 325 -3.37 -6.33 -21.78
N GLU A 326 -4.18 -6.86 -22.68
CA GLU A 326 -4.81 -6.06 -23.76
C GLU A 326 -5.88 -5.08 -23.22
N GLU A 327 -6.63 -5.48 -22.18
CA GLU A 327 -7.70 -4.63 -21.61
C GLU A 327 -7.11 -3.38 -20.95
N GLN A 328 -6.10 -3.56 -20.11
CA GLN A 328 -5.45 -2.44 -19.42
C GLN A 328 -4.74 -1.51 -20.39
N LYS A 329 -4.02 -2.04 -21.40
CA LYS A 329 -3.38 -1.21 -22.45
C LYS A 329 -4.41 -0.36 -23.20
N ARG A 330 -5.51 -0.96 -23.64
CA ARG A 330 -6.57 -0.23 -24.35
C ARG A 330 -7.17 0.86 -23.46
N TRP A 331 -7.52 0.53 -22.20
CA TRP A 331 -8.01 1.48 -21.22
C TRP A 331 -7.01 2.65 -21.01
N PHE A 332 -5.73 2.35 -20.87
CA PHE A 332 -4.69 3.36 -20.70
C PHE A 332 -4.63 4.31 -21.90
N PHE A 333 -4.53 3.78 -23.10
CA PHE A 333 -4.47 4.59 -24.31
C PHE A 333 -5.73 5.45 -24.51
N GLU A 334 -6.89 4.91 -24.25
CA GLU A 334 -8.16 5.64 -24.39
C GLU A 334 -8.30 6.75 -23.37
N THR A 335 -7.98 6.48 -22.12
CA THR A 335 -8.15 7.45 -21.04
C THR A 335 -7.09 8.56 -21.08
N VAL A 336 -5.85 8.24 -21.51
CA VAL A 336 -4.81 9.26 -21.72
C VAL A 336 -5.19 10.20 -22.86
N ARG A 337 -5.68 9.68 -24.01
CA ARG A 337 -6.13 10.52 -25.13
C ARG A 337 -7.29 11.44 -24.77
N LYS A 338 -8.16 11.03 -23.84
CA LYS A 338 -9.30 11.82 -23.37
C LYS A 338 -8.94 12.82 -22.27
N SER A 339 -7.72 12.74 -21.74
CA SER A 339 -7.32 13.61 -20.65
C SER A 339 -7.08 15.05 -21.12
N GLU A 340 -7.66 15.99 -20.39
CA GLU A 340 -7.45 17.43 -20.56
C GLU A 340 -6.53 18.02 -19.49
N ALA A 341 -5.84 17.15 -18.69
CA ALA A 341 -4.87 17.59 -17.70
C ALA A 341 -3.65 18.21 -18.40
N THR A 342 -3.14 19.31 -17.84
CA THR A 342 -1.89 19.91 -18.29
C THR A 342 -0.75 18.91 -18.21
N PHE A 343 -0.60 18.24 -17.06
CA PHE A 343 0.42 17.22 -16.83
C PHE A 343 -0.22 15.85 -16.61
N ARG A 344 0.33 14.84 -17.27
CA ARG A 344 -0.04 13.44 -17.21
C ARG A 344 1.08 12.65 -16.59
N ILE A 345 0.82 11.91 -15.52
CA ILE A 345 1.85 11.10 -14.87
C ILE A 345 1.41 9.63 -14.84
N LEU A 346 2.16 8.78 -15.52
CA LEU A 346 2.06 7.34 -15.41
C LEU A 346 2.89 6.89 -14.21
N ILE A 347 2.28 6.18 -13.26
CA ILE A 347 3.00 5.49 -12.20
C ILE A 347 2.95 4.00 -12.48
N SER A 348 4.11 3.39 -12.65
CA SER A 348 4.30 1.97 -12.98
C SER A 348 5.04 1.26 -11.85
N PRO A 349 4.65 0.02 -11.47
CA PRO A 349 5.41 -0.74 -10.48
C PRO A 349 6.82 -1.07 -10.94
N THR A 350 7.06 -1.16 -12.26
CA THR A 350 8.36 -1.48 -12.85
C THR A 350 8.75 -0.46 -13.92
N PRO A 351 10.04 -0.34 -14.29
CA PRO A 351 10.52 0.59 -15.30
C PRO A 351 9.86 0.40 -16.68
N VAL A 352 9.57 1.53 -17.34
CA VAL A 352 9.11 1.60 -18.74
C VAL A 352 10.23 2.10 -19.66
N VAL A 353 11.07 3.00 -19.15
CA VAL A 353 12.20 3.60 -19.88
C VAL A 353 13.53 3.02 -19.43
N GLY A 354 13.81 2.99 -18.15
CA GLY A 354 15.10 2.52 -17.62
C GLY A 354 16.21 3.55 -17.72
N PRO A 355 17.49 3.12 -17.97
CA PRO A 355 17.92 1.74 -18.24
C PRO A 355 17.95 0.86 -16.99
N ASP A 356 17.80 -0.43 -17.20
CA ASP A 356 17.89 -1.45 -16.16
C ASP A 356 19.15 -2.31 -16.30
N ARG A 357 19.30 -3.28 -15.39
CA ARG A 357 20.37 -4.29 -15.39
C ARG A 357 20.27 -5.19 -16.63
N GLY A 358 21.36 -5.39 -17.33
CA GLY A 358 21.39 -6.09 -18.62
C GLY A 358 20.94 -7.57 -18.61
N LYS A 359 20.75 -8.18 -17.43
CA LYS A 359 20.26 -9.56 -17.30
C LYS A 359 18.80 -9.67 -16.83
N LYS A 360 18.15 -8.52 -16.61
CA LYS A 360 16.72 -8.50 -16.24
C LYS A 360 15.85 -8.69 -17.49
N ASN A 361 14.73 -9.40 -17.31
CA ASN A 361 13.80 -9.72 -18.39
C ASN A 361 12.34 -9.65 -17.94
N ASP A 362 12.04 -8.80 -16.94
CA ASP A 362 10.77 -8.76 -16.23
C ASP A 362 10.01 -7.42 -16.32
N ASN A 363 10.56 -6.46 -17.07
CA ASN A 363 9.94 -5.13 -17.24
C ASN A 363 10.10 -4.60 -18.66
N HIS A 364 9.45 -3.47 -18.97
CA HIS A 364 9.40 -2.87 -20.30
C HIS A 364 10.72 -2.22 -20.75
N ALA A 365 11.62 -1.96 -19.81
CA ALA A 365 12.92 -1.32 -20.09
C ALA A 365 14.00 -2.30 -20.54
N ASN A 366 13.70 -3.60 -20.61
CA ASN A 366 14.68 -4.63 -20.98
C ASN A 366 14.16 -5.58 -22.08
N GLU A 367 15.08 -6.41 -22.63
CA GLU A 367 14.84 -7.26 -23.81
C GLU A 367 13.65 -8.23 -23.64
N GLY A 368 13.31 -8.57 -22.41
CA GLY A 368 12.22 -9.51 -22.14
C GLY A 368 10.83 -9.04 -22.56
N PHE A 369 10.59 -7.71 -22.63
CA PHE A 369 9.31 -7.10 -22.98
C PHE A 369 9.48 -5.85 -23.87
N THR A 370 10.47 -5.86 -24.74
CA THR A 370 10.80 -4.73 -25.63
C THR A 370 9.65 -4.38 -26.55
N HIS A 371 8.95 -5.38 -27.10
CA HIS A 371 7.85 -5.15 -28.04
C HIS A 371 6.73 -4.29 -27.41
N GLU A 372 6.26 -4.65 -26.22
CA GLU A 372 5.27 -3.86 -25.49
C GLU A 372 5.86 -2.54 -25.00
N GLY A 373 7.10 -2.55 -24.47
CA GLY A 373 7.83 -1.38 -23.99
C GLY A 373 8.01 -0.30 -25.07
N ASP A 374 8.39 -0.68 -26.31
CA ASP A 374 8.53 0.24 -27.43
C ASP A 374 7.19 0.88 -27.82
N ALA A 375 6.12 0.08 -27.83
CA ALA A 375 4.77 0.60 -28.11
C ALA A 375 4.32 1.62 -27.05
N LEU A 376 4.59 1.33 -25.78
CA LEU A 376 4.26 2.22 -24.67
C LEU A 376 5.10 3.51 -24.74
N ARG A 377 6.43 3.43 -24.89
CA ARG A 377 7.31 4.61 -25.01
C ARG A 377 6.92 5.49 -26.19
N LYS A 378 6.63 4.88 -27.35
CA LYS A 378 6.14 5.62 -28.53
C LYS A 378 4.82 6.33 -28.27
N PHE A 379 3.87 5.67 -27.57
CA PHE A 379 2.58 6.28 -27.24
C PHE A 379 2.77 7.42 -26.24
N ILE A 380 3.49 7.19 -25.13
CA ILE A 380 3.75 8.19 -24.08
C ILE A 380 4.46 9.41 -24.67
N GLY A 381 5.51 9.21 -25.48
CA GLY A 381 6.26 10.28 -26.13
C GLY A 381 5.45 11.06 -27.18
N SER A 382 4.33 10.52 -27.67
CA SER A 382 3.40 11.26 -28.54
C SER A 382 2.40 12.14 -27.76
N GLN A 383 2.37 12.02 -26.42
CA GLN A 383 1.49 12.82 -25.57
C GLN A 383 2.25 14.01 -24.99
N LYS A 384 1.65 15.19 -25.05
CA LYS A 384 2.24 16.39 -24.43
C LYS A 384 2.29 16.25 -22.91
N ASN A 385 3.37 16.71 -22.30
CA ASN A 385 3.53 16.82 -20.85
C ASN A 385 3.22 15.51 -20.10
N MET A 386 3.67 14.37 -20.66
CA MET A 386 3.47 13.06 -20.06
C MET A 386 4.79 12.49 -19.55
N PHE A 387 4.81 12.11 -18.29
CA PHE A 387 5.98 11.62 -17.56
C PHE A 387 5.70 10.25 -16.96
N VAL A 388 6.78 9.51 -16.65
CA VAL A 388 6.72 8.20 -15.99
C VAL A 388 7.39 8.28 -14.63
N VAL A 389 6.78 7.70 -13.62
CA VAL A 389 7.39 7.39 -12.31
C VAL A 389 7.34 5.89 -12.11
N CYS A 390 8.46 5.27 -11.74
CA CYS A 390 8.53 3.83 -11.61
C CYS A 390 9.01 3.35 -10.24
N GLY A 391 8.60 2.12 -9.88
CA GLY A 391 9.06 1.34 -8.76
C GLY A 391 10.14 0.31 -9.11
N ASP A 392 10.23 -0.76 -8.31
CA ASP A 392 11.13 -1.92 -8.44
C ASP A 392 12.64 -1.58 -8.35
N ARG A 393 13.05 -0.39 -8.78
CA ARG A 393 14.47 -0.02 -8.77
C ARG A 393 14.92 0.47 -7.41
N HIS A 394 15.86 -0.27 -6.82
CA HIS A 394 16.42 0.06 -5.50
C HIS A 394 17.56 1.09 -5.61
N TRP A 395 17.41 2.08 -6.51
CA TRP A 395 18.27 3.25 -6.69
C TRP A 395 17.48 4.39 -7.31
N GLN A 396 17.93 5.60 -7.07
CA GLN A 396 17.29 6.81 -7.60
C GLN A 396 17.85 7.16 -8.96
N TYR A 397 16.99 7.51 -9.90
CA TYR A 397 17.39 8.10 -11.18
C TYR A 397 16.30 8.99 -11.78
N ALA A 398 16.74 9.90 -12.66
CA ALA A 398 15.94 10.49 -13.72
C ALA A 398 16.57 10.11 -15.04
N SER A 399 15.78 9.60 -15.98
CA SER A 399 16.25 9.21 -17.31
C SER A 399 15.41 9.81 -18.41
N LEU A 400 16.01 9.91 -19.60
CA LEU A 400 15.39 10.40 -20.84
C LEU A 400 15.66 9.40 -21.95
N ASP A 401 14.59 8.89 -22.55
CA ASP A 401 14.70 8.15 -23.81
C ASP A 401 14.84 9.13 -24.98
N ALA A 402 16.03 9.27 -25.51
CA ALA A 402 16.33 10.21 -26.60
C ALA A 402 15.51 9.93 -27.88
N LYS A 403 15.03 8.69 -28.08
CA LYS A 403 14.26 8.29 -29.26
C LYS A 403 12.82 8.78 -29.21
N THR A 404 12.21 8.77 -28.02
CA THR A 404 10.78 9.10 -27.85
C THR A 404 10.55 10.38 -27.03
N GLY A 405 11.56 10.91 -26.36
CA GLY A 405 11.46 12.07 -25.47
C GLY A 405 10.86 11.73 -24.09
N VAL A 406 10.55 10.46 -23.80
CA VAL A 406 9.93 10.08 -22.53
C VAL A 406 10.91 10.20 -21.38
N ARG A 407 10.50 10.92 -20.33
CA ARG A 407 11.21 11.02 -19.05
C ARG A 407 10.64 10.04 -18.04
N GLU A 408 11.54 9.38 -17.30
CA GLU A 408 11.18 8.46 -16.20
C GLU A 408 11.98 8.79 -14.94
N TYR A 409 11.29 8.70 -13.79
CA TYR A 409 11.84 8.97 -12.47
C TYR A 409 11.66 7.75 -11.57
N SER A 410 12.76 7.23 -11.01
CA SER A 410 12.74 6.16 -10.00
C SER A 410 13.01 6.75 -8.62
N CYS A 411 12.12 6.50 -7.66
CA CYS A 411 12.21 7.07 -6.31
C CYS A 411 13.30 6.44 -5.43
N GLY A 412 13.82 5.25 -5.78
CA GLY A 412 14.69 4.45 -4.92
C GLY A 412 13.94 3.83 -3.73
N PRO A 413 14.58 2.92 -2.97
CA PRO A 413 13.96 2.22 -1.86
C PRO A 413 13.81 3.13 -0.64
N THR A 414 12.97 2.74 0.32
CA THR A 414 12.64 3.52 1.52
C THR A 414 13.83 3.77 2.48
N THR A 415 14.93 3.04 2.33
CA THR A 415 16.11 3.13 3.19
C THR A 415 17.42 2.90 2.42
N ASP A 416 18.50 3.54 2.84
CA ASP A 416 19.85 3.33 2.27
C ASP A 416 20.32 1.88 2.44
N LYS A 417 19.87 1.16 3.49
CA LYS A 417 20.19 -0.26 3.70
C LYS A 417 19.62 -1.18 2.61
N HIS A 418 18.66 -0.69 1.83
CA HIS A 418 18.04 -1.43 0.74
C HIS A 418 18.52 -0.93 -0.64
N ALA A 419 19.27 0.16 -0.70
CA ALA A 419 19.80 0.70 -1.95
C ALA A 419 20.89 -0.22 -2.52
N THR A 420 20.57 -0.94 -3.60
CA THR A 420 21.43 -1.96 -4.21
C THR A 420 20.96 -2.30 -5.63
N GLY A 421 21.72 -3.16 -6.31
CA GLY A 421 21.33 -3.78 -7.59
C GLY A 421 21.81 -3.02 -8.83
N PHE A 422 22.34 -1.81 -8.69
CA PHE A 422 22.93 -1.04 -9.79
C PHE A 422 24.31 -0.49 -9.39
N SER A 423 25.07 0.00 -10.36
CA SER A 423 26.40 0.59 -10.14
C SER A 423 26.55 1.89 -10.90
N MET A 424 27.24 2.85 -10.29
CA MET A 424 27.59 4.12 -10.99
C MET A 424 28.43 3.89 -12.25
N LYS A 425 29.13 2.75 -12.35
CA LYS A 425 29.88 2.34 -13.57
C LYS A 425 28.95 2.03 -14.75
N ASN A 426 27.68 1.72 -14.48
CA ASN A 426 26.68 1.42 -15.50
C ASN A 426 25.85 2.66 -15.89
N ARG A 427 26.30 3.86 -15.49
CA ARG A 427 25.68 5.12 -15.93
C ARG A 427 25.77 5.20 -17.46
N SER A 428 24.64 5.52 -18.09
CA SER A 428 24.55 5.72 -19.54
C SER A 428 24.12 7.16 -19.84
N GLU A 429 24.11 7.53 -21.11
CA GLU A 429 23.62 8.84 -21.59
C GLU A 429 22.15 9.12 -21.28
N MET A 430 21.37 8.06 -21.10
CA MET A 430 19.96 8.20 -20.68
C MET A 430 19.81 8.82 -19.28
N HIS A 431 20.77 8.57 -18.36
CA HIS A 431 20.68 9.07 -16.99
C HIS A 431 20.99 10.57 -16.90
N GLN A 432 19.98 11.37 -16.70
CA GLN A 432 20.11 12.79 -16.34
C GLN A 432 20.55 12.92 -14.87
N TYR A 433 20.03 12.03 -14.03
CA TYR A 433 20.41 11.87 -12.62
C TYR A 433 20.53 10.39 -12.28
N LEU A 434 21.47 10.03 -11.41
CA LEU A 434 21.64 8.66 -10.89
C LEU A 434 22.32 8.70 -9.53
N LYS A 435 21.72 8.05 -8.54
CA LYS A 435 22.33 7.77 -7.23
C LYS A 435 21.90 6.42 -6.68
N ILE A 436 22.84 5.67 -6.13
CA ILE A 436 22.55 4.43 -5.42
C ILE A 436 22.24 4.78 -3.97
N LYS A 437 21.00 5.22 -3.75
CA LYS A 437 20.50 5.68 -2.45
C LYS A 437 19.03 5.36 -2.28
N GLY A 438 18.62 5.22 -1.01
CA GLY A 438 17.24 5.24 -0.58
C GLY A 438 16.70 6.66 -0.46
N GLY A 439 15.39 6.75 -0.23
CA GLY A 439 14.68 8.01 -0.05
C GLY A 439 13.27 7.96 -0.62
N PHE A 440 12.84 9.05 -1.22
CA PHE A 440 11.52 9.17 -1.85
C PHE A 440 11.54 10.23 -2.96
N LEU A 441 10.59 10.16 -3.87
CA LEU A 441 10.33 11.19 -4.86
C LEU A 441 9.19 12.10 -4.35
N ARG A 442 9.38 13.41 -4.39
CA ARG A 442 8.33 14.42 -4.22
C ARG A 442 8.02 15.02 -5.58
N VAL A 443 6.74 15.15 -5.88
CA VAL A 443 6.24 15.82 -7.07
C VAL A 443 5.33 16.96 -6.65
N ASP A 444 5.61 18.15 -7.16
CA ASP A 444 4.75 19.33 -6.99
C ASP A 444 4.22 19.75 -8.37
N VAL A 445 2.92 19.94 -8.48
CA VAL A 445 2.26 20.57 -9.63
C VAL A 445 1.67 21.87 -9.16
N ASP A 446 2.09 22.97 -9.73
CA ASP A 446 1.66 24.31 -9.34
C ASP A 446 1.62 25.27 -10.55
N ARG A 447 1.35 26.53 -10.28
CA ARG A 447 1.42 27.60 -11.26
C ARG A 447 2.32 28.72 -10.76
N VAL A 448 3.42 28.96 -11.50
CA VAL A 448 4.35 30.06 -11.25
C VAL A 448 4.03 31.15 -12.27
N ASP A 449 3.73 32.36 -11.80
CA ASP A 449 3.29 33.48 -12.64
C ASP A 449 2.12 33.12 -13.59
N GLY A 450 1.19 32.28 -13.08
CA GLY A 450 0.03 31.78 -13.81
C GLY A 450 0.30 30.64 -14.80
N LYS A 451 1.56 30.27 -15.03
CA LYS A 451 1.97 29.19 -15.94
C LYS A 451 2.10 27.86 -15.20
N PRO A 452 1.49 26.77 -15.70
CA PRO A 452 1.62 25.46 -15.10
C PRO A 452 3.06 24.95 -15.12
N GLN A 453 3.44 24.30 -14.01
CA GLN A 453 4.77 23.72 -13.83
C GLN A 453 4.63 22.42 -13.03
N VAL A 454 5.43 21.41 -13.37
CA VAL A 454 5.62 20.21 -12.55
C VAL A 454 7.09 20.09 -12.14
N THR A 455 7.34 19.83 -10.85
CA THR A 455 8.69 19.70 -10.31
C THR A 455 8.86 18.32 -9.67
N PHE A 456 9.87 17.59 -10.11
CA PHE A 456 10.26 16.28 -9.57
C PHE A 456 11.50 16.44 -8.68
N ARG A 457 11.40 16.11 -7.38
CA ARG A 457 12.49 16.22 -6.40
C ARG A 457 12.82 14.87 -5.80
N HIS A 458 14.02 14.38 -6.03
CA HIS A 458 14.54 13.22 -5.31
C HIS A 458 15.04 13.64 -3.94
N HIS A 459 14.53 13.02 -2.89
CA HIS A 459 14.97 13.21 -1.52
C HIS A 459 15.76 12.01 -1.02
N GLY A 460 16.80 12.26 -0.20
CA GLY A 460 17.48 11.22 0.56
C GLY A 460 16.68 10.77 1.79
N THR A 461 17.17 9.72 2.46
CA THR A 461 16.60 9.22 3.72
C THR A 461 16.71 10.21 4.89
N ASP A 462 17.50 11.28 4.73
CA ASP A 462 17.61 12.43 5.65
C ASP A 462 16.69 13.61 5.28
N GLY A 463 15.89 13.47 4.23
CA GLY A 463 14.97 14.49 3.73
C GLY A 463 15.61 15.56 2.84
N LYS A 464 16.94 15.54 2.63
CA LYS A 464 17.61 16.51 1.77
C LYS A 464 17.26 16.27 0.30
N ILE A 465 17.07 17.35 -0.44
CA ILE A 465 16.92 17.30 -1.90
C ILE A 465 18.27 16.92 -2.51
N LEU A 466 18.27 15.86 -3.31
CA LEU A 466 19.43 15.31 -4.00
C LEU A 466 19.45 15.66 -5.50
N ASN A 467 18.26 15.90 -6.05
CA ASN A 467 18.04 16.30 -7.45
C ASN A 467 16.71 17.03 -7.56
N GLU A 468 16.67 18.00 -8.47
CA GLU A 468 15.44 18.71 -8.84
C GLU A 468 15.39 18.80 -10.37
N ASP A 469 14.23 18.50 -10.93
CA ASP A 469 13.92 18.62 -12.35
C ASP A 469 12.58 19.34 -12.52
N ILE A 470 12.59 20.48 -13.20
CA ILE A 470 11.43 21.33 -13.41
C ILE A 470 11.01 21.22 -14.88
N GLN A 471 9.73 20.92 -15.10
CA GLN A 471 9.14 20.82 -16.41
C GLN A 471 7.96 21.81 -16.53
N HIS A 472 7.90 22.51 -17.63
CA HIS A 472 6.86 23.49 -17.93
C HIS A 472 5.87 22.93 -18.96
N GLU A 473 4.71 23.53 -19.06
CA GLU A 473 3.73 23.24 -20.11
C GLU A 473 4.33 23.58 -21.49
N ASP A 474 4.26 22.60 -22.45
CA ASP A 474 4.66 22.76 -23.86
C ASP A 474 3.58 23.46 -24.69
#